data_12e04216066741f69e501cb3d70cbc74
#
_entry.id   12e04216066741f69e501cb3d70cbc74
#
_cell.length_a   1.000
_cell.length_b   1.000
_cell.length_c   1.000
_cell.angle_alpha   90.00
_cell.angle_beta   90.00
_cell.angle_gamma   90.00
#
_symmetry.space_group_name_H-M   'P 1'
#
loop_
_entity.id
_entity.type
_entity.pdbx_description
1 polymer ?
#
loop_
_entity_poly.entity_id
_entity_poly.type
_entity_poly.pdbx_seq_one_letter_code
_entity_poly.pdbx_strand_id
1 'polypeptide(L)'
;MKKIKDLLVGFLAGVGIGALIEAVLSIIIKENIVGIPEFVASHGLGYAKFIQCLVYGGFGLVSVLMGEIFKNKNRATYLNQSIHFCAMLIYFIFAGLYLKWFNYDFSIVISVTIFVGIYLLIAYIFYLYEKNMIKKINKKL
;
A
#
# COMPACT_ATOMS: atom_id res chain seq x y z
N MET A 1 -4.96 -10.41 21.89
CA MET A 1 -4.41 -11.43 20.96
C MET A 1 -4.91 -11.23 19.52
N LYS A 2 -6.21 -11.06 19.22
CA LYS A 2 -6.71 -10.89 17.84
C LYS A 2 -6.09 -9.69 17.13
N LYS A 3 -6.04 -8.52 17.74
CA LYS A 3 -5.48 -7.29 17.16
C LYS A 3 -4.00 -7.40 16.78
N ILE A 4 -3.20 -8.09 17.59
CA ILE A 4 -1.77 -8.31 17.27
C ILE A 4 -1.63 -9.22 16.04
N LYS A 5 -2.46 -10.28 15.96
CA LYS A 5 -2.49 -11.16 14.80
C LYS A 5 -2.85 -10.39 13.52
N ASP A 6 -3.88 -9.53 13.59
CA ASP A 6 -4.30 -8.74 12.44
C ASP A 6 -3.19 -7.77 11.98
N LEU A 7 -2.47 -7.15 12.92
CA LEU A 7 -1.31 -6.30 12.61
C LEU A 7 -0.16 -7.09 11.98
N LEU A 8 0.18 -8.27 12.50
CA LEU A 8 1.21 -9.13 11.90
C LEU A 8 0.84 -9.59 10.49
N VAL A 9 -0.41 -10.01 10.29
CA VAL A 9 -0.90 -10.39 8.95
C VAL A 9 -0.86 -9.20 8.01
N GLY A 10 -1.29 -8.01 8.46
CA GLY A 10 -1.22 -6.78 7.67
C GLY A 10 0.22 -6.44 7.29
N PHE A 11 1.15 -6.50 8.24
CA PHE A 11 2.57 -6.26 7.98
C PHE A 11 3.12 -7.21 6.90
N LEU A 12 2.91 -8.53 7.08
CA LEU A 12 3.39 -9.53 6.12
C LEU A 12 2.73 -9.38 4.74
N ALA A 13 1.44 -9.07 4.70
CA ALA A 13 0.74 -8.78 3.46
C ALA A 13 1.33 -7.55 2.76
N GLY A 14 1.62 -6.47 3.50
CA GLY A 14 2.28 -5.28 2.96
C GLY A 14 3.65 -5.60 2.37
N VAL A 15 4.49 -6.36 3.07
CA VAL A 15 5.79 -6.83 2.56
C VAL A 15 5.62 -7.64 1.27
N GLY A 16 4.67 -8.59 1.26
CA GLY A 16 4.42 -9.44 0.10
C GLY A 16 3.96 -8.66 -1.13
N ILE A 17 2.99 -7.76 -0.95
CA ILE A 17 2.48 -6.89 -2.04
C ILE A 17 3.58 -5.96 -2.55
N GLY A 18 4.34 -5.31 -1.66
CA GLY A 18 5.43 -4.44 -2.05
C GLY A 18 6.52 -5.17 -2.84
N ALA A 19 6.92 -6.36 -2.39
CA ALA A 19 7.90 -7.21 -3.09
C ALA A 19 7.39 -7.65 -4.48
N LEU A 20 6.10 -7.96 -4.62
CA LEU A 20 5.50 -8.29 -5.91
C LEU A 20 5.49 -7.09 -6.87
N ILE A 21 5.12 -5.90 -6.38
CA ILE A 21 5.17 -4.67 -7.19
C ILE A 21 6.60 -4.42 -7.66
N GLU A 22 7.58 -4.53 -6.77
CA GLU A 22 9.00 -4.39 -7.11
C GLU A 22 9.44 -5.40 -8.17
N ALA A 23 9.06 -6.67 -8.02
CA ALA A 23 9.38 -7.71 -9.01
C ALA A 23 8.76 -7.41 -10.38
N VAL A 24 7.49 -6.98 -10.44
CA VAL A 24 6.82 -6.58 -11.69
C VAL A 24 7.52 -5.38 -12.32
N LEU A 25 7.85 -4.36 -11.54
CA LEU A 25 8.58 -3.19 -12.04
C LEU A 25 9.97 -3.58 -12.57
N SER A 26 10.69 -4.48 -11.89
CA SER A 26 11.98 -4.99 -12.35
C SER A 26 11.89 -5.70 -13.71
N ILE A 27 10.80 -6.44 -13.95
CA ILE A 27 10.55 -7.08 -15.26
C ILE A 27 10.29 -6.03 -16.34
N ILE A 28 9.48 -5.00 -16.02
CA ILE A 28 9.12 -3.95 -17.00
C ILE A 28 10.34 -3.10 -17.37
N ILE A 29 11.13 -2.70 -16.38
CA ILE A 29 12.30 -1.82 -16.57
C ILE A 29 13.52 -2.61 -17.04
N LYS A 30 13.49 -3.96 -16.93
CA LYS A 30 14.60 -4.88 -17.23
C LYS A 30 15.85 -4.62 -16.38
N GLU A 31 15.66 -4.05 -15.21
CA GLU A 31 16.71 -3.80 -14.22
C GLU A 31 16.32 -4.35 -12.87
N ASN A 32 17.30 -4.73 -12.06
CA ASN A 32 17.04 -5.21 -10.71
C ASN A 32 16.81 -4.02 -9.78
N ILE A 33 15.54 -3.70 -9.51
CA ILE A 33 15.17 -2.59 -8.63
C ILE A 33 15.25 -3.06 -7.16
N VAL A 34 16.42 -2.97 -6.58
CA VAL A 34 16.62 -3.18 -5.14
C VAL A 34 16.83 -1.83 -4.45
N GLY A 35 15.80 -0.99 -4.48
CA GLY A 35 15.88 0.37 -3.98
C GLY A 35 16.47 1.34 -5.02
N ILE A 36 16.28 2.64 -4.78
CA ILE A 36 16.82 3.66 -5.67
C ILE A 36 18.33 3.75 -5.50
N PRO A 37 19.09 3.90 -6.59
CA PRO A 37 20.55 3.88 -6.56
C PRO A 37 21.18 4.80 -5.50
N GLU A 38 20.62 5.99 -5.30
CA GLU A 38 21.11 6.95 -4.30
C GLU A 38 20.96 6.45 -2.85
N PHE A 39 19.83 5.80 -2.53
CA PHE A 39 19.60 5.24 -1.19
C PHE A 39 20.51 4.03 -0.96
N VAL A 40 20.69 3.20 -1.97
CA VAL A 40 21.59 2.04 -1.93
C VAL A 40 23.05 2.49 -1.78
N ALA A 41 23.48 3.51 -2.53
CA ALA A 41 24.82 4.03 -2.46
C ALA A 41 25.17 4.59 -1.06
N SER A 42 24.19 5.19 -0.37
CA SER A 42 24.42 5.75 0.96
C SER A 42 24.34 4.74 2.10
N HIS A 43 23.64 3.62 1.96
CA HIS A 43 23.37 2.69 3.05
C HIS A 43 23.80 1.23 2.78
N GLY A 44 24.17 0.90 1.54
CA GLY A 44 24.46 -0.46 1.10
C GLY A 44 23.22 -1.28 0.76
N LEU A 45 23.40 -2.27 -0.14
CA LEU A 45 22.31 -3.04 -0.75
C LEU A 45 21.44 -3.79 0.27
N GLY A 46 22.07 -4.50 1.21
CA GLY A 46 21.35 -5.32 2.19
C GLY A 46 20.50 -4.48 3.14
N TYR A 47 21.05 -3.37 3.63
CA TYR A 47 20.34 -2.45 4.50
C TYR A 47 19.18 -1.76 3.77
N ALA A 48 19.42 -1.29 2.54
CA ALA A 48 18.38 -0.68 1.72
C ALA A 48 17.20 -1.64 1.50
N LYS A 49 17.46 -2.91 1.19
CA LYS A 49 16.43 -3.93 1.03
C LYS A 49 15.67 -4.21 2.32
N PHE A 50 16.36 -4.29 3.44
CA PHE A 50 15.72 -4.50 4.75
C PHE A 50 14.77 -3.34 5.10
N ILE A 51 15.23 -2.10 4.97
CA ILE A 51 14.38 -0.90 5.23
C ILE A 51 13.20 -0.86 4.27
N GLN A 52 13.39 -1.19 3.00
CA GLN A 52 12.33 -1.25 2.01
C GLN A 52 11.24 -2.27 2.42
N CYS A 53 11.63 -3.45 2.90
CA CYS A 53 10.67 -4.43 3.42
C CYS A 53 9.91 -3.90 4.64
N LEU A 54 10.57 -3.19 5.57
CA LEU A 54 9.90 -2.56 6.71
C LEU A 54 8.89 -1.49 6.26
N VAL A 55 9.25 -0.67 5.27
CA VAL A 55 8.35 0.35 4.71
C VAL A 55 7.16 -0.31 4.02
N TYR A 56 7.35 -1.37 3.26
CA TYR A 56 6.25 -2.14 2.65
C TYR A 56 5.32 -2.73 3.73
N GLY A 57 5.89 -3.32 4.78
CA GLY A 57 5.12 -3.79 5.93
C GLY A 57 4.34 -2.67 6.63
N GLY A 58 4.92 -1.46 6.69
CA GLY A 58 4.27 -0.27 7.22
C GLY A 58 2.98 0.11 6.49
N PHE A 59 2.92 -0.02 5.16
CA PHE A 59 1.66 0.15 4.41
C PHE A 59 0.58 -0.81 4.91
N GLY A 60 0.94 -2.07 5.15
CA GLY A 60 0.01 -3.06 5.69
C GLY A 60 -0.46 -2.71 7.10
N LEU A 61 0.44 -2.20 7.96
CA LEU A 61 0.07 -1.74 9.30
C LEU A 61 -0.89 -0.55 9.25
N VAL A 62 -0.59 0.47 8.44
CA VAL A 62 -1.46 1.64 8.25
C VAL A 62 -2.82 1.20 7.75
N SER A 63 -2.88 0.29 6.78
CA SER A 63 -4.14 -0.24 6.25
C SER A 63 -4.98 -0.94 7.32
N VAL A 64 -4.38 -1.78 8.17
CA VAL A 64 -5.10 -2.46 9.27
C VAL A 64 -5.58 -1.47 10.33
N LEU A 65 -4.73 -0.51 10.72
CA LEU A 65 -5.10 0.51 11.70
C LEU A 65 -6.24 1.40 11.20
N MET A 66 -6.17 1.82 9.94
CA MET A 66 -7.23 2.62 9.32
C MET A 66 -8.48 1.78 9.02
N GLY A 67 -8.34 0.47 8.86
CA GLY A 67 -9.46 -0.46 8.72
C GLY A 67 -10.46 -0.43 9.89
N GLU A 68 -10.01 -0.04 11.09
CA GLU A 68 -10.89 0.16 12.25
C GLU A 68 -11.94 1.25 12.01
N ILE A 69 -11.65 2.23 11.15
CA ILE A 69 -12.58 3.33 10.81
C ILE A 69 -13.85 2.79 10.15
N PHE A 70 -13.72 1.72 9.34
CA PHE A 70 -14.85 1.09 8.65
C PHE A 70 -15.82 0.37 9.59
N LYS A 71 -15.43 0.11 10.84
CA LYS A 71 -16.32 -0.46 11.86
C LYS A 71 -17.35 0.54 12.37
N ASN A 72 -17.13 1.83 12.16
CA ASN A 72 -18.08 2.87 12.55
C ASN A 72 -19.23 2.97 11.54
N LYS A 73 -20.34 2.28 11.84
CA LYS A 73 -21.54 2.23 11.00
C LYS A 73 -22.27 3.57 10.86
N ASN A 74 -21.96 4.54 11.71
CA ASN A 74 -22.61 5.87 11.70
C ASN A 74 -21.99 6.80 10.65
N ARG A 75 -20.89 6.41 10.02
CA ARG A 75 -20.24 7.18 8.97
C ARG A 75 -20.55 6.61 7.59
N ALA A 76 -20.73 7.49 6.63
CA ALA A 76 -20.88 7.10 5.24
C ALA A 76 -19.61 6.36 4.75
N THR A 77 -19.79 5.28 4.00
CA THR A 77 -18.69 4.43 3.49
C THR A 77 -17.67 5.22 2.69
N TYR A 78 -18.13 6.19 1.86
CA TYR A 78 -17.22 7.03 1.07
C TYR A 78 -16.30 7.90 1.96
N LEU A 79 -16.79 8.38 3.11
CA LEU A 79 -15.98 9.17 4.04
C LEU A 79 -14.88 8.30 4.68
N ASN A 80 -15.23 7.09 5.11
CA ASN A 80 -14.25 6.13 5.64
C ASN A 80 -13.18 5.80 4.60
N GLN A 81 -13.60 5.60 3.34
CA GLN A 81 -12.70 5.34 2.21
C GLN A 81 -11.75 6.53 1.96
N SER A 82 -12.27 7.75 2.01
CA SER A 82 -11.45 8.96 1.84
C SER A 82 -10.41 9.13 2.95
N ILE A 83 -10.80 8.89 4.20
CA ILE A 83 -9.87 8.96 5.35
C ILE A 83 -8.78 7.89 5.21
N HIS A 84 -9.14 6.67 4.85
CA HIS A 84 -8.17 5.59 4.60
C HIS A 84 -7.21 5.97 3.47
N PHE A 85 -7.73 6.48 2.36
CA PHE A 85 -6.92 6.95 1.23
C PHE A 85 -5.94 8.05 1.64
N CYS A 86 -6.40 9.08 2.37
CA CYS A 86 -5.54 10.16 2.84
C CYS A 86 -4.42 9.64 3.74
N ALA A 87 -4.70 8.73 4.67
CA ALA A 87 -3.70 8.14 5.53
C ALA A 87 -2.65 7.34 4.74
N MET A 88 -3.08 6.55 3.77
CA MET A 88 -2.19 5.78 2.88
C MET A 88 -1.34 6.71 2.00
N LEU A 89 -1.92 7.79 1.48
CA LEU A 89 -1.21 8.78 0.66
C LEU A 89 -0.15 9.52 1.48
N ILE A 90 -0.48 9.95 2.69
CA ILE A 90 0.46 10.60 3.61
C ILE A 90 1.63 9.64 3.89
N TYR A 91 1.35 8.39 4.23
CA TYR A 91 2.39 7.40 4.46
C TYR A 91 3.26 7.18 3.21
N PHE A 92 2.66 7.09 2.01
CA PHE A 92 3.37 6.96 0.75
C PHE A 92 4.34 8.12 0.50
N ILE A 93 3.90 9.36 0.74
CA ILE A 93 4.75 10.53 0.55
C ILE A 93 5.96 10.50 1.49
N PHE A 94 5.75 10.25 2.79
CA PHE A 94 6.84 10.17 3.75
C PHE A 94 7.80 9.01 3.45
N ALA A 95 7.27 7.84 3.12
CA ALA A 95 8.06 6.68 2.74
C ALA A 95 8.87 6.92 1.47
N GLY A 96 8.26 7.53 0.46
CA GLY A 96 8.90 7.82 -0.81
C GLY A 96 10.00 8.86 -0.72
N LEU A 97 9.81 9.90 0.09
CA LEU A 97 10.87 10.89 0.37
C LEU A 97 12.03 10.24 1.15
N TYR A 98 11.73 9.41 2.13
CA TYR A 98 12.76 8.73 2.92
C TYR A 98 13.58 7.74 2.08
N LEU A 99 12.92 6.94 1.26
CA LEU A 99 13.56 5.97 0.37
C LEU A 99 14.05 6.59 -0.95
N LYS A 100 13.87 7.90 -1.11
CA LYS A 100 14.22 8.64 -2.33
C LYS A 100 13.57 8.08 -3.59
N TRP A 101 12.34 7.56 -3.50
CA TRP A 101 11.58 7.09 -4.67
C TRP A 101 11.28 8.22 -5.67
N PHE A 102 11.28 9.46 -5.19
CA PHE A 102 11.13 10.70 -5.94
C PHE A 102 11.85 11.83 -5.23
N ASN A 103 12.26 12.82 -5.98
CA ASN A 103 12.83 14.07 -5.48
C ASN A 103 11.74 15.14 -5.34
N TYR A 104 12.11 16.33 -4.82
CA TYR A 104 11.22 17.49 -4.76
C TYR A 104 11.09 18.16 -6.14
N ASP A 105 10.73 17.37 -7.18
CA ASP A 105 10.54 17.80 -8.55
C ASP A 105 9.25 17.18 -9.13
N PHE A 106 9.08 17.24 -10.45
CA PHE A 106 7.90 16.70 -11.13
C PHE A 106 7.74 15.17 -10.94
N SER A 107 8.79 14.45 -10.55
CA SER A 107 8.72 12.99 -10.30
C SER A 107 7.75 12.62 -9.17
N ILE A 108 7.55 13.52 -8.19
CA ILE A 108 6.56 13.32 -7.12
C ILE A 108 5.13 13.23 -7.68
N VAL A 109 4.80 14.08 -8.66
CA VAL A 109 3.47 14.10 -9.28
C VAL A 109 3.21 12.80 -10.03
N ILE A 110 4.19 12.31 -10.77
CA ILE A 110 4.10 11.03 -11.49
C ILE A 110 3.91 9.89 -10.49
N SER A 111 4.72 9.82 -9.45
CA SER A 111 4.67 8.76 -8.44
C SER A 111 3.35 8.76 -7.68
N VAL A 112 2.84 9.94 -7.29
CA VAL A 112 1.52 10.07 -6.66
C VAL A 112 0.41 9.64 -7.61
N THR A 113 0.49 9.98 -8.89
CA THR A 113 -0.51 9.58 -9.89
C THR A 113 -0.56 8.04 -10.04
N ILE A 114 0.61 7.40 -10.10
CA ILE A 114 0.71 5.93 -10.14
C ILE A 114 0.12 5.32 -8.87
N PHE A 115 0.47 5.87 -7.69
CA PHE A 115 -0.06 5.40 -6.41
C PHE A 115 -1.60 5.49 -6.36
N VAL A 116 -2.17 6.63 -6.78
CA VAL A 116 -3.62 6.84 -6.86
C VAL A 116 -4.26 5.81 -7.80
N GLY A 117 -3.65 5.57 -8.97
CA GLY A 117 -4.14 4.58 -9.93
C GLY A 117 -4.18 3.17 -9.35
N ILE A 118 -3.11 2.74 -8.68
CA ILE A 118 -3.03 1.43 -8.00
C ILE A 118 -4.08 1.35 -6.88
N TYR A 119 -4.21 2.40 -6.06
CA TYR A 119 -5.18 2.44 -4.98
C TYR A 119 -6.62 2.29 -5.50
N LEU A 120 -6.98 3.03 -6.54
CA LEU A 120 -8.31 2.95 -7.17
C LEU A 120 -8.57 1.57 -7.79
N LEU A 121 -7.57 0.96 -8.40
CA LEU A 121 -7.68 -0.39 -8.95
C LEU A 121 -7.97 -1.41 -7.83
N ILE A 122 -7.23 -1.35 -6.73
CA ILE A 122 -7.45 -2.23 -5.57
C ILE A 122 -8.85 -2.00 -4.99
N ALA A 123 -9.25 -0.75 -4.78
CA ALA A 123 -10.57 -0.40 -4.27
C ALA A 123 -11.70 -0.91 -5.18
N TYR A 124 -11.52 -0.83 -6.50
CA TYR A 124 -12.47 -1.36 -7.48
C TYR A 124 -12.58 -2.89 -7.42
N ILE A 125 -11.46 -3.60 -7.28
CA ILE A 125 -11.45 -5.06 -7.12
C ILE A 125 -12.24 -5.47 -5.85
N PHE A 126 -11.99 -4.80 -4.73
CA PHE A 126 -12.74 -5.06 -3.49
C PHE A 126 -14.22 -4.76 -3.64
N TYR A 127 -14.59 -3.66 -4.29
CA TYR A 127 -16.00 -3.33 -4.59
C TYR A 127 -16.68 -4.45 -5.40
N LEU A 128 -16.03 -4.96 -6.45
CA LEU A 128 -16.57 -6.06 -7.23
C LEU A 128 -16.72 -7.35 -6.41
N TYR A 129 -15.75 -7.63 -5.54
CA TYR A 129 -15.82 -8.78 -4.64
C TYR A 129 -17.01 -8.70 -3.68
N GLU A 130 -17.18 -7.57 -3.00
CA GLU A 130 -18.31 -7.32 -2.09
C GLU A 130 -19.66 -7.40 -2.81
N LYS A 131 -19.79 -6.78 -3.97
CA LYS A 131 -20.99 -6.84 -4.81
C LYS A 131 -21.36 -8.27 -5.17
N ASN A 132 -20.37 -9.10 -5.51
CA ASN A 132 -20.60 -10.50 -5.84
C ASN A 132 -20.99 -11.33 -4.60
N MET A 133 -20.42 -11.03 -3.43
CA MET A 133 -20.80 -11.66 -2.17
C MET A 133 -22.25 -11.35 -1.80
N ILE A 134 -22.67 -10.09 -1.89
CA ILE A 134 -24.07 -9.67 -1.63
C ILE A 134 -25.04 -10.38 -2.57
N LYS A 135 -24.71 -10.46 -3.87
CA LYS A 135 -25.55 -11.21 -4.83
C LYS A 135 -25.70 -12.69 -4.48
N LYS A 136 -24.62 -13.33 -3.99
CA LYS A 136 -24.66 -14.75 -3.58
C LYS A 136 -25.52 -14.95 -2.33
N ILE A 137 -25.50 -14.02 -1.40
CA ILE A 137 -26.33 -14.07 -0.17
C ILE A 137 -27.80 -13.90 -0.55
N ASN A 138 -28.15 -12.90 -1.35
CA ASN A 138 -29.53 -12.63 -1.76
C ASN A 138 -30.14 -13.74 -2.63
N LYS A 139 -29.35 -14.60 -3.26
CA LYS A 139 -29.86 -15.78 -4.01
C LYS A 139 -30.18 -16.97 -3.09
N LYS A 140 -29.72 -16.94 -1.84
CA LYS A 140 -29.94 -18.02 -0.87
C LYS A 140 -31.09 -17.72 0.10
N LEU A 141 -31.61 -16.49 0.06
CA LEU A 141 -32.82 -16.03 0.73
C LEU A 141 -34.03 -16.16 -0.19
#